data_0828d727e48693130b619d89ec4fb622
#
_entry.id   0828d727e48693130b619d89ec4fb622
#
_cell.length_a   1.000
_cell.length_b   1.000
_cell.length_c   1.000
_cell.angle_alpha   90.00
_cell.angle_beta   90.00
_cell.angle_gamma   90.00
#
_symmetry.space_group_name_H-M   'P 1'
#
loop_
_entity.id
_entity.type
_entity.pdbx_description
1 polymer ?
#
loop_
_entity_poly.entity_id
_entity_poly.type
_entity_poly.pdbx_seq_one_letter_code
_entity_poly.pdbx_strand_id
1 'polypeptide(L)'
;QKTAYEIHDRLVGSEMCIRDRGYTLEEIDETLDRITKSFTKIELNKVPKVKVGIVGEIYVKYSKMANNGLEDFLADQDCEVCVPGLMGFASFKVDNRIEDYKMFGGSRVKYKFCSMLLNYLTKLEGLMVDAAEKYGFVPPHRYAHTKELVNGVIGYGSKMGEGWLLTAEMIELADTGYENIVCTQPFGCLPNHINGKGAIRKIKEIRPNANIVTIDYDPGAPKVNQENRIKLMLAVGKEELKKKLEAEKNGEKAESSEKSEKK
;
A
#
# COMPACT_ATOMS: atom_id res chain seq x y z
N GLN A 1 -10.19 6.51 23.32
CA GLN A 1 -9.31 6.33 22.14
C GLN A 1 -9.78 7.31 21.07
N LYS A 2 -8.96 8.29 20.71
CA LYS A 2 -9.24 9.14 19.56
C LYS A 2 -8.90 8.35 18.31
N THR A 3 -9.87 8.23 17.40
CA THR A 3 -9.66 7.53 16.14
C THR A 3 -8.73 8.34 15.22
N ALA A 4 -8.03 7.68 14.29
CA ALA A 4 -7.22 8.36 13.27
C ALA A 4 -8.03 9.42 12.50
N TYR A 5 -9.34 9.27 12.43
CA TYR A 5 -10.30 10.20 11.84
C TYR A 5 -10.38 11.55 12.60
N GLU A 6 -10.42 11.54 13.95
CA GLU A 6 -10.42 12.78 14.75
C GLU A 6 -9.08 13.53 14.69
N ILE A 7 -7.99 12.81 14.44
CA ILE A 7 -6.67 13.39 14.21
C ILE A 7 -6.63 14.05 12.83
N HIS A 8 -7.20 13.41 11.81
CA HIS A 8 -7.31 13.95 10.45
C HIS A 8 -8.14 15.24 10.40
N ASP A 9 -9.31 15.29 11.05
CA ASP A 9 -10.16 16.47 11.09
C ASP A 9 -9.49 17.66 11.81
N ARG A 10 -8.69 17.42 12.84
CA ARG A 10 -7.94 18.50 13.52
C ARG A 10 -6.75 19.00 12.70
N LEU A 11 -6.07 18.13 11.94
CA LEU A 11 -4.98 18.53 11.07
C LEU A 11 -5.49 19.25 9.82
N VAL A 12 -6.60 18.79 9.24
CA VAL A 12 -7.19 19.36 8.03
C VAL A 12 -7.92 20.66 8.32
N GLY A 13 -8.61 20.78 9.45
CA GLY A 13 -9.41 21.95 9.77
C GLY A 13 -8.63 23.25 10.04
N SER A 14 -7.39 23.16 10.55
CA SER A 14 -6.56 24.34 10.85
C SER A 14 -5.67 24.77 9.68
N GLU A 15 -5.43 23.89 8.70
CA GLU A 15 -4.46 24.10 7.64
C GLU A 15 -5.12 24.29 6.26
N MET A 16 -6.43 24.04 6.11
CA MET A 16 -7.16 24.26 4.85
C MET A 16 -7.34 25.73 4.48
N CYS A 17 -7.06 26.68 5.38
CA CYS A 17 -6.98 28.12 5.05
C CYS A 17 -5.66 28.49 4.34
N ILE A 18 -4.93 27.55 3.83
CA ILE A 18 -3.61 27.73 3.25
C ILE A 18 -3.76 27.85 1.72
N ARG A 19 -3.92 29.01 1.31
CA ARG A 19 -2.97 29.86 0.61
C ARG A 19 -2.72 29.54 -0.83
N ASP A 20 -2.99 30.52 -1.62
CA ASP A 20 -2.72 30.70 -3.05
C ASP A 20 -1.21 30.79 -3.43
N ARG A 21 -0.28 30.43 -2.54
CA ARG A 21 1.17 30.41 -2.85
C ARG A 21 1.72 28.98 -2.95
N GLY A 22 2.66 28.79 -3.87
CA GLY A 22 3.45 27.56 -3.93
C GLY A 22 4.34 27.39 -2.70
N TYR A 23 4.61 26.13 -2.31
CA TYR A 23 5.53 25.77 -1.22
C TYR A 23 6.93 25.51 -1.78
N THR A 24 7.95 25.91 -1.04
CA THR A 24 9.33 25.47 -1.30
C THR A 24 9.52 24.04 -0.79
N LEU A 25 10.54 23.34 -1.30
CA LEU A 25 10.88 22.01 -0.78
C LEU A 25 11.27 22.04 0.69
N GLU A 26 11.87 23.13 1.16
CA GLU A 26 12.26 23.34 2.57
C GLU A 26 11.01 23.44 3.46
N GLU A 27 10.00 24.23 3.05
CA GLU A 27 8.72 24.33 3.80
C GLU A 27 7.95 23.01 3.83
N ILE A 28 8.06 22.20 2.77
CA ILE A 28 7.49 20.85 2.71
C ILE A 28 8.23 19.93 3.70
N ASP A 29 9.55 19.94 3.70
CA ASP A 29 10.37 19.14 4.61
C ASP A 29 10.10 19.45 6.07
N GLU A 30 10.09 20.74 6.45
CA GLU A 30 9.72 21.19 7.79
C GLU A 30 8.31 20.76 8.20
N THR A 31 7.37 20.78 7.26
CA THR A 31 5.98 20.37 7.51
C THR A 31 5.89 18.86 7.71
N LEU A 32 6.57 18.07 6.88
CA LEU A 32 6.65 16.63 7.02
C LEU A 32 7.28 16.22 8.35
N ASP A 33 8.39 16.87 8.73
CA ASP A 33 9.05 16.65 10.02
C ASP A 33 8.07 16.90 11.19
N ARG A 34 7.36 18.03 11.16
CA ARG A 34 6.36 18.38 12.18
C ARG A 34 5.22 17.38 12.28
N ILE A 35 4.70 16.94 11.12
CA ILE A 35 3.62 15.94 11.04
C ILE A 35 4.13 14.62 11.60
N THR A 36 5.23 14.08 11.08
CA THR A 36 5.77 12.79 11.49
C THR A 36 6.12 12.77 12.98
N LYS A 37 6.74 13.84 13.48
CA LYS A 37 6.98 14.03 14.92
C LYS A 37 5.69 14.02 15.76
N SER A 38 4.57 14.54 15.23
CA SER A 38 3.31 14.51 15.96
C SER A 38 2.76 13.10 16.14
N PHE A 39 2.99 12.22 15.16
CA PHE A 39 2.58 10.82 15.21
C PHE A 39 3.36 10.01 16.28
N THR A 40 4.62 10.37 16.60
CA THR A 40 5.37 9.68 17.66
C THR A 40 4.76 9.84 19.06
N LYS A 41 3.87 10.82 19.23
CA LYS A 41 3.19 11.08 20.52
C LYS A 41 1.97 10.17 20.74
N ILE A 42 1.59 9.39 19.73
CA ILE A 42 0.45 8.46 19.82
C ILE A 42 0.92 7.21 20.54
N GLU A 43 0.28 6.89 21.66
CA GLU A 43 0.54 5.63 22.35
C GLU A 43 0.10 4.45 21.51
N LEU A 44 1.01 3.52 21.28
CA LEU A 44 0.77 2.32 20.47
C LEU A 44 0.69 1.09 21.38
N ASN A 45 -0.39 0.35 21.27
CA ASN A 45 -0.48 -1.00 21.82
C ASN A 45 -0.02 -2.01 20.77
N LYS A 46 1.23 -2.43 20.84
CA LYS A 46 1.84 -3.37 19.87
C LYS A 46 1.39 -4.79 20.17
N VAL A 47 0.34 -5.22 19.53
CA VAL A 47 -0.12 -6.61 19.54
C VAL A 47 0.01 -7.21 18.14
N PRO A 48 0.41 -8.48 18.01
CA PRO A 48 0.45 -9.16 16.73
C PRO A 48 -0.94 -9.23 16.10
N LYS A 49 -1.07 -8.74 14.87
CA LYS A 49 -2.32 -8.74 14.11
C LYS A 49 -2.11 -9.35 12.73
N VAL A 50 -3.18 -9.83 12.14
CA VAL A 50 -3.17 -10.19 10.72
C VAL A 50 -2.98 -8.92 9.89
N LYS A 51 -1.91 -8.88 9.11
CA LYS A 51 -1.61 -7.76 8.23
C LYS A 51 -2.34 -7.92 6.91
N VAL A 52 -3.07 -6.88 6.51
CA VAL A 52 -3.88 -6.87 5.28
C VAL A 52 -3.53 -5.66 4.44
N GLY A 53 -3.09 -5.89 3.20
CA GLY A 53 -2.91 -4.85 2.20
C GLY A 53 -4.18 -4.62 1.39
N ILE A 54 -4.50 -3.37 1.07
CA ILE A 54 -5.60 -3.01 0.16
C ILE A 54 -5.01 -2.37 -1.08
N VAL A 55 -5.24 -2.98 -2.23
CA VAL A 55 -4.89 -2.45 -3.55
C VAL A 55 -6.12 -2.40 -4.43
N GLY A 56 -6.03 -1.80 -5.60
CA GLY A 56 -7.13 -1.83 -6.56
C GLY A 56 -7.37 -0.51 -7.27
N GLU A 57 -8.56 -0.35 -7.82
CA GLU A 57 -8.97 0.87 -8.50
C GLU A 57 -9.01 2.05 -7.52
N ILE A 58 -8.46 3.18 -7.92
CA ILE A 58 -8.19 4.34 -7.07
C ILE A 58 -9.42 4.80 -6.30
N TYR A 59 -10.56 4.99 -6.98
CA TYR A 59 -11.76 5.46 -6.30
C TYR A 59 -12.29 4.41 -5.31
N VAL A 60 -12.35 3.15 -5.72
CA VAL A 60 -12.81 2.07 -4.86
C VAL A 60 -11.85 1.84 -3.69
N LYS A 61 -10.53 1.93 -3.93
CA LYS A 61 -9.51 1.74 -2.89
C LYS A 61 -9.64 2.76 -1.75
N TYR A 62 -9.84 4.04 -2.06
CA TYR A 62 -9.85 5.11 -1.06
C TYR A 62 -11.25 5.57 -0.60
N SER A 63 -12.30 5.29 -1.37
CA SER A 63 -13.64 5.76 -1.04
C SER A 63 -14.38 4.76 -0.16
N LYS A 64 -14.59 5.13 1.10
CA LYS A 64 -15.36 4.35 2.07
C LYS A 64 -16.79 4.01 1.58
N MET A 65 -17.40 4.92 0.81
CA MET A 65 -18.70 4.69 0.19
C MET A 65 -18.61 3.63 -0.94
N ALA A 66 -17.55 3.68 -1.76
CA ALA A 66 -17.39 2.77 -2.89
C ALA A 66 -17.00 1.35 -2.48
N ASN A 67 -16.26 1.20 -1.37
CA ASN A 67 -15.78 -0.09 -0.87
C ASN A 67 -16.55 -0.62 0.36
N ASN A 68 -17.75 -0.06 0.64
CA ASN A 68 -18.61 -0.46 1.76
C ASN A 68 -17.93 -0.40 3.15
N GLY A 69 -16.98 0.53 3.34
CA GLY A 69 -16.25 0.68 4.60
C GLY A 69 -15.26 -0.44 4.87
N LEU A 70 -14.50 -0.86 3.86
CA LEU A 70 -13.57 -1.99 3.92
C LEU A 70 -12.54 -1.85 5.05
N GLU A 71 -11.95 -0.67 5.24
CA GLU A 71 -10.95 -0.45 6.31
C GLU A 71 -11.57 -0.65 7.69
N ASP A 72 -12.78 -0.10 7.93
CA ASP A 72 -13.50 -0.31 9.19
C ASP A 72 -13.81 -1.79 9.41
N PHE A 73 -14.30 -2.46 8.36
CA PHE A 73 -14.58 -3.89 8.42
C PHE A 73 -13.34 -4.71 8.79
N LEU A 74 -12.18 -4.41 8.21
CA LEU A 74 -10.92 -5.10 8.55
C LEU A 74 -10.44 -4.77 9.97
N ALA A 75 -10.62 -3.53 10.42
CA ALA A 75 -10.32 -3.13 11.80
C ALA A 75 -11.21 -3.89 12.80
N ASP A 76 -12.51 -4.05 12.51
CA ASP A 76 -13.46 -4.85 13.31
C ASP A 76 -13.10 -6.36 13.32
N GLN A 77 -12.37 -6.84 12.31
CA GLN A 77 -11.82 -8.20 12.27
C GLN A 77 -10.45 -8.33 12.96
N ASP A 78 -10.00 -7.27 13.66
CA ASP A 78 -8.73 -7.19 14.37
C ASP A 78 -7.50 -7.32 13.45
N CYS A 79 -7.55 -6.66 12.29
CA CYS A 79 -6.47 -6.62 11.31
C CYS A 79 -5.68 -5.31 11.39
N GLU A 80 -4.40 -5.38 11.02
CA GLU A 80 -3.56 -4.22 10.69
C GLU A 80 -3.65 -3.97 9.18
N VAL A 81 -4.10 -2.78 8.80
CA VAL A 81 -4.39 -2.44 7.39
C VAL A 81 -3.30 -1.54 6.83
N CYS A 82 -2.85 -1.85 5.61
CA CYS A 82 -1.97 -1.00 4.81
C CYS A 82 -2.62 -0.68 3.45
N VAL A 83 -2.71 0.61 3.15
CA VAL A 83 -3.19 1.11 1.85
C VAL A 83 -2.06 1.89 1.21
N PRO A 84 -1.49 1.46 0.06
CA PRO A 84 -0.45 2.20 -0.64
C PRO A 84 -0.87 3.62 -0.96
N GLY A 85 0.06 4.57 -0.76
CA GLY A 85 -0.20 5.99 -0.92
C GLY A 85 -0.40 6.45 -2.38
N LEU A 86 -0.99 7.64 -2.55
CA LEU A 86 -1.33 8.19 -3.87
C LEU A 86 -0.09 8.68 -4.66
N MET A 87 1.04 8.92 -3.99
CA MET A 87 2.26 9.42 -4.64
C MET A 87 2.79 8.44 -5.69
N GLY A 88 2.77 7.12 -5.40
CA GLY A 88 3.16 6.09 -6.36
C GLY A 88 2.33 6.15 -7.65
N PHE A 89 1.02 6.36 -7.53
CA PHE A 89 0.14 6.51 -8.69
C PHE A 89 0.43 7.79 -9.50
N ALA A 90 0.72 8.91 -8.84
CA ALA A 90 1.10 10.15 -9.51
C ALA A 90 2.40 9.96 -10.32
N SER A 91 3.42 9.35 -9.71
CA SER A 91 4.69 9.01 -10.37
C SER A 91 4.48 8.05 -11.55
N PHE A 92 3.65 7.01 -11.37
CA PHE A 92 3.27 6.07 -12.42
C PHE A 92 2.63 6.76 -13.64
N LYS A 93 1.72 7.73 -13.44
CA LYS A 93 1.07 8.45 -14.56
C LYS A 93 2.06 9.29 -15.34
N VAL A 94 3.04 9.89 -14.70
CA VAL A 94 4.10 10.66 -15.35
C VAL A 94 5.08 9.73 -16.05
N ASP A 95 5.52 8.67 -15.39
CA ASP A 95 6.48 7.71 -15.91
C ASP A 95 5.96 6.95 -17.15
N ASN A 96 4.66 6.65 -17.19
CA ASN A 96 4.04 6.06 -18.39
C ASN A 96 4.25 6.90 -19.66
N ARG A 97 4.41 8.23 -19.56
CA ARG A 97 4.71 9.09 -20.70
C ARG A 97 6.17 8.96 -21.13
N ILE A 98 7.04 8.67 -20.18
CA ILE A 98 8.46 8.39 -20.45
C ILE A 98 8.61 7.03 -21.11
N GLU A 99 7.92 6.00 -20.60
CA GLU A 99 7.92 4.66 -21.17
C GLU A 99 7.28 4.63 -22.58
N ASP A 100 6.21 5.41 -22.81
CA ASP A 100 5.63 5.59 -24.15
C ASP A 100 6.65 6.09 -25.16
N TYR A 101 7.43 7.09 -24.76
CA TYR A 101 8.45 7.64 -25.64
C TYR A 101 9.55 6.61 -25.95
N LYS A 102 9.94 5.83 -24.95
CA LYS A 102 10.95 4.76 -25.14
C LYS A 102 10.46 3.65 -26.06
N MET A 103 9.18 3.27 -25.94
CA MET A 103 8.60 2.16 -26.71
C MET A 103 8.18 2.57 -28.13
N PHE A 104 7.63 3.78 -28.28
CA PHE A 104 6.95 4.18 -29.51
C PHE A 104 7.51 5.45 -30.14
N GLY A 105 8.45 6.13 -29.48
CA GLY A 105 8.95 7.44 -29.91
C GLY A 105 7.96 8.55 -29.61
N GLY A 106 8.14 9.70 -30.28
CA GLY A 106 7.24 10.85 -30.18
C GLY A 106 7.95 12.16 -29.85
N SER A 107 7.29 13.06 -29.11
CA SER A 107 7.81 14.40 -28.80
C SER A 107 8.90 14.37 -27.75
N ARG A 108 10.12 14.77 -28.13
CA ARG A 108 11.27 14.94 -27.21
C ARG A 108 11.02 16.01 -26.13
N VAL A 109 10.26 17.04 -26.45
CA VAL A 109 9.93 18.12 -25.48
C VAL A 109 9.04 17.55 -24.37
N LYS A 110 8.01 16.78 -24.73
CA LYS A 110 7.13 16.11 -23.77
C LYS A 110 7.89 15.12 -22.89
N TYR A 111 8.80 14.33 -23.50
CA TYR A 111 9.66 13.41 -22.76
C TYR A 111 10.52 14.13 -21.71
N LYS A 112 11.22 15.22 -22.11
CA LYS A 112 12.04 16.02 -21.19
C LYS A 112 11.22 16.63 -20.06
N PHE A 113 10.04 17.17 -20.36
CA PHE A 113 9.14 17.74 -19.36
C PHE A 113 8.67 16.68 -18.36
N CYS A 114 8.22 15.52 -18.84
CA CYS A 114 7.81 14.41 -17.96
C CYS A 114 8.98 13.89 -17.13
N SER A 115 10.19 13.81 -17.68
CA SER A 115 11.38 13.40 -16.93
C SER A 115 11.73 14.40 -15.82
N MET A 116 11.62 15.71 -16.08
CA MET A 116 11.82 16.75 -15.08
C MET A 116 10.76 16.66 -13.97
N LEU A 117 9.49 16.45 -14.33
CA LEU A 117 8.40 16.29 -13.38
C LEU A 117 8.56 15.03 -12.53
N LEU A 118 8.95 13.89 -13.12
CA LEU A 118 9.22 12.68 -12.38
C LEU A 118 10.36 12.87 -11.37
N ASN A 119 11.44 13.56 -11.77
CA ASN A 119 12.54 13.88 -10.86
C ASN A 119 12.07 14.76 -9.68
N TYR A 120 11.15 15.68 -9.91
CA TYR A 120 10.56 16.49 -8.84
C TYR A 120 9.71 15.62 -7.88
N LEU A 121 8.85 14.74 -8.42
CA LEU A 121 8.07 13.80 -7.60
C LEU A 121 8.97 12.86 -6.79
N THR A 122 10.07 12.37 -7.37
CA THR A 122 11.04 11.55 -6.66
C THR A 122 11.72 12.30 -5.50
N LYS A 123 11.95 13.61 -5.63
CA LYS A 123 12.45 14.42 -4.53
C LYS A 123 11.42 14.55 -3.40
N LEU A 124 10.15 14.81 -3.74
CA LEU A 124 9.07 14.87 -2.75
C LEU A 124 8.90 13.53 -2.03
N GLU A 125 8.92 12.43 -2.77
CA GLU A 125 8.89 11.08 -2.20
C GLU A 125 10.07 10.87 -1.24
N GLY A 126 11.27 11.30 -1.63
CA GLY A 126 12.45 11.25 -0.77
C GLY A 126 12.24 11.93 0.56
N LEU A 127 11.73 13.16 0.56
CA LEU A 127 11.42 13.91 1.80
C LEU A 127 10.42 13.17 2.70
N MET A 128 9.39 12.53 2.10
CA MET A 128 8.40 11.77 2.87
C MET A 128 9.01 10.51 3.50
N VAL A 129 9.84 9.78 2.74
CA VAL A 129 10.53 8.58 3.22
C VAL A 129 11.52 8.95 4.33
N ASP A 130 12.36 9.96 4.10
CA ASP A 130 13.39 10.40 5.04
C ASP A 130 12.77 10.89 6.36
N ALA A 131 11.65 11.64 6.28
CA ALA A 131 10.89 12.07 7.47
C ALA A 131 10.32 10.88 8.26
N ALA A 132 9.79 9.85 7.58
CA ALA A 132 9.27 8.66 8.24
C ALA A 132 10.39 7.86 8.93
N GLU A 133 11.50 7.59 8.23
CA GLU A 133 12.66 6.86 8.78
C GLU A 133 13.28 7.57 9.99
N LYS A 134 13.42 8.89 9.93
CA LYS A 134 13.95 9.72 11.02
C LYS A 134 13.25 9.50 12.36
N TYR A 135 11.95 9.21 12.32
CA TYR A 135 11.15 8.99 13.52
C TYR A 135 10.82 7.51 13.78
N GLY A 136 11.47 6.58 13.07
CA GLY A 136 11.34 5.14 13.29
C GLY A 136 10.06 4.52 12.71
N PHE A 137 9.39 5.21 11.80
CA PHE A 137 8.30 4.63 11.00
C PHE A 137 8.88 3.85 9.82
N VAL A 138 8.16 2.82 9.38
CA VAL A 138 8.50 2.07 8.18
C VAL A 138 7.83 2.74 6.98
N PRO A 139 8.59 3.42 6.10
CA PRO A 139 8.02 4.04 4.91
C PRO A 139 7.67 2.99 3.85
N PRO A 140 6.81 3.33 2.88
CA PRO A 140 6.69 2.55 1.67
C PRO A 140 8.00 2.57 0.88
N HIS A 141 8.22 1.57 0.04
CA HIS A 141 9.36 1.58 -0.88
C HIS A 141 9.29 2.76 -1.86
N ARG A 142 10.45 3.20 -2.31
CA ARG A 142 10.53 4.25 -3.33
C ARG A 142 9.95 3.74 -4.65
N TYR A 143 9.26 4.59 -5.38
CA TYR A 143 8.62 4.27 -6.66
C TYR A 143 9.53 3.52 -7.65
N ALA A 144 10.81 3.90 -7.71
CA ALA A 144 11.78 3.23 -8.57
C ALA A 144 11.93 1.73 -8.24
N HIS A 145 11.96 1.37 -6.94
CA HIS A 145 11.99 -0.01 -6.49
C HIS A 145 10.68 -0.72 -6.83
N THR A 146 9.55 -0.12 -6.49
CA THR A 146 8.21 -0.69 -6.79
C THR A 146 8.04 -0.98 -8.29
N LYS A 147 8.56 -0.08 -9.14
CA LYS A 147 8.57 -0.30 -10.61
C LYS A 147 9.35 -1.54 -11.03
N GLU A 148 10.48 -1.83 -10.39
CA GLU A 148 11.32 -2.98 -10.71
C GLU A 148 10.68 -4.32 -10.36
N LEU A 149 9.78 -4.35 -9.37
CA LEU A 149 9.12 -5.58 -8.90
C LEU A 149 8.29 -6.28 -9.98
N VAL A 150 7.83 -5.58 -11.00
CA VAL A 150 7.06 -6.18 -12.10
C VAL A 150 7.90 -6.74 -13.23
N ASN A 151 9.22 -6.62 -13.17
CA ASN A 151 10.10 -7.17 -14.20
C ASN A 151 9.94 -8.70 -14.29
N GLY A 152 9.63 -9.19 -15.49
CA GLY A 152 9.34 -10.60 -15.73
C GLY A 152 7.93 -11.06 -15.30
N VAL A 153 7.11 -10.18 -14.73
CA VAL A 153 5.71 -10.45 -14.36
C VAL A 153 4.75 -9.83 -15.37
N ILE A 154 4.88 -8.52 -15.60
CA ILE A 154 4.04 -7.78 -16.55
C ILE A 154 4.85 -6.64 -17.17
N GLY A 155 4.56 -6.32 -18.44
CA GLY A 155 5.25 -5.24 -19.14
C GLY A 155 4.70 -3.85 -18.84
N TYR A 156 5.57 -2.84 -18.91
CA TYR A 156 5.19 -1.42 -18.72
C TYR A 156 4.19 -0.88 -19.73
N GLY A 157 3.98 -1.58 -20.85
CA GLY A 157 2.91 -1.26 -21.81
C GLY A 157 1.50 -1.46 -21.24
N SER A 158 1.33 -2.26 -20.19
CA SER A 158 0.05 -2.46 -19.49
C SER A 158 -0.19 -1.32 -18.49
N LYS A 159 -0.54 -0.12 -18.99
CA LYS A 159 -0.54 1.15 -18.26
C LYS A 159 -1.91 1.83 -18.12
N MET A 160 -2.97 1.22 -18.65
CA MET A 160 -4.32 1.78 -18.55
C MET A 160 -4.85 1.64 -17.11
N GLY A 161 -5.59 2.66 -16.65
CA GLY A 161 -6.02 2.71 -15.24
C GLY A 161 -4.84 2.71 -14.28
N GLU A 162 -4.80 1.81 -13.35
CA GLU A 162 -3.70 1.52 -12.41
C GLU A 162 -2.58 0.71 -13.08
N GLY A 163 -2.91 0.03 -14.16
CA GLY A 163 -1.97 -0.70 -14.99
C GLY A 163 -1.06 -1.66 -14.21
N TRP A 164 0.21 -1.73 -14.63
CA TRP A 164 1.21 -2.58 -13.99
C TRP A 164 1.51 -2.18 -12.53
N LEU A 165 1.20 -0.93 -12.13
CA LEU A 165 1.41 -0.49 -10.74
C LEU A 165 0.60 -1.34 -9.76
N LEU A 166 -0.64 -1.72 -10.12
CA LEU A 166 -1.47 -2.58 -9.30
C LEU A 166 -0.80 -3.93 -9.01
N THR A 167 -0.16 -4.52 -10.03
CA THR A 167 0.62 -5.75 -9.86
C THR A 167 1.84 -5.52 -8.97
N ALA A 168 2.54 -4.38 -9.15
CA ALA A 168 3.69 -4.00 -8.33
C ALA A 168 3.32 -3.81 -6.85
N GLU A 169 2.24 -3.10 -6.56
CA GLU A 169 1.74 -2.89 -5.19
C GLU A 169 1.42 -4.23 -4.48
N MET A 170 0.85 -5.20 -5.19
CA MET A 170 0.59 -6.53 -4.61
C MET A 170 1.89 -7.27 -4.26
N ILE A 171 2.91 -7.19 -5.11
CA ILE A 171 4.22 -7.82 -4.84
C ILE A 171 4.91 -7.12 -3.68
N GLU A 172 4.92 -5.78 -3.67
CA GLU A 172 5.52 -4.96 -2.62
C GLU A 172 4.89 -5.25 -1.25
N LEU A 173 3.56 -5.32 -1.17
CA LEU A 173 2.86 -5.66 0.06
C LEU A 173 3.24 -7.05 0.57
N ALA A 174 3.33 -8.04 -0.32
CA ALA A 174 3.77 -9.38 0.06
C ALA A 174 5.20 -9.39 0.60
N ASP A 175 6.11 -8.59 0.01
CA ASP A 175 7.51 -8.46 0.44
C ASP A 175 7.66 -7.72 1.77
N THR A 176 6.72 -6.83 2.11
CA THR A 176 6.71 -6.05 3.36
C THR A 176 5.90 -6.70 4.49
N GLY A 177 5.48 -7.96 4.29
CA GLY A 177 4.78 -8.75 5.31
C GLY A 177 3.26 -8.58 5.33
N TYR A 178 2.69 -7.85 4.37
CA TYR A 178 1.24 -7.78 4.14
C TYR A 178 0.82 -8.86 3.12
N GLU A 179 1.06 -10.11 3.48
CA GLU A 179 0.82 -11.27 2.61
C GLU A 179 -0.67 -11.46 2.26
N ASN A 180 -1.60 -11.00 3.13
CA ASN A 180 -3.03 -11.03 2.86
C ASN A 180 -3.43 -9.75 2.12
N ILE A 181 -3.93 -9.86 0.89
CA ILE A 181 -4.16 -8.71 0.03
C ILE A 181 -5.60 -8.73 -0.50
N VAL A 182 -6.32 -7.64 -0.29
CA VAL A 182 -7.63 -7.38 -0.90
C VAL A 182 -7.42 -6.48 -2.12
N CYS A 183 -7.69 -7.02 -3.30
CA CYS A 183 -7.69 -6.25 -4.53
C CYS A 183 -9.13 -5.78 -4.83
N THR A 184 -9.38 -4.49 -4.59
CA THR A 184 -10.70 -3.86 -4.74
C THR A 184 -10.89 -3.38 -6.18
N GLN A 185 -12.01 -3.70 -6.79
CA GLN A 185 -12.26 -3.31 -8.16
C GLN A 185 -13.75 -3.05 -8.43
N PRO A 186 -14.09 -2.10 -9.31
CA PRO A 186 -15.44 -1.99 -9.83
C PRO A 186 -15.77 -3.23 -10.67
N PHE A 187 -17.01 -3.64 -10.67
CA PHE A 187 -17.46 -4.71 -11.56
C PHE A 187 -17.17 -4.34 -13.04
N GLY A 188 -16.57 -5.26 -13.78
CA GLY A 188 -16.24 -5.06 -15.18
C GLY A 188 -15.07 -4.11 -15.47
N CYS A 189 -14.31 -3.66 -14.47
CA CYS A 189 -13.13 -2.82 -14.68
C CYS A 189 -12.01 -3.63 -15.36
N LEU A 190 -11.80 -3.40 -16.66
CA LEU A 190 -10.85 -4.16 -17.47
C LEU A 190 -9.41 -4.10 -16.95
N PRO A 191 -8.81 -2.91 -16.63
CA PRO A 191 -7.45 -2.84 -16.11
C PRO A 191 -7.27 -3.67 -14.83
N ASN A 192 -8.22 -3.62 -13.91
CA ASN A 192 -8.14 -4.36 -12.66
C ASN A 192 -8.31 -5.88 -12.86
N HIS A 193 -9.16 -6.30 -13.81
CA HIS A 193 -9.27 -7.71 -14.14
C HIS A 193 -7.98 -8.27 -14.77
N ILE A 194 -7.30 -7.50 -15.61
CA ILE A 194 -6.06 -7.92 -16.27
C ILE A 194 -4.88 -7.85 -15.29
N ASN A 195 -4.61 -6.67 -14.72
CA ASN A 195 -3.40 -6.42 -13.92
C ASN A 195 -3.57 -6.80 -12.44
N GLY A 196 -4.79 -6.83 -11.94
CA GLY A 196 -5.12 -7.33 -10.61
C GLY A 196 -5.34 -8.84 -10.64
N LYS A 197 -6.56 -9.25 -11.02
CA LYS A 197 -6.99 -10.65 -10.97
C LYS A 197 -6.16 -11.57 -11.87
N GLY A 198 -5.83 -11.13 -13.08
CA GLY A 198 -5.06 -11.93 -14.04
C GLY A 198 -3.61 -12.16 -13.63
N ALA A 199 -3.00 -11.25 -12.86
CA ALA A 199 -1.62 -11.36 -12.39
C ALA A 199 -1.46 -12.27 -11.16
N ILE A 200 -2.52 -12.62 -10.44
CA ILE A 200 -2.46 -13.34 -9.14
C ILE A 200 -1.68 -14.66 -9.26
N ARG A 201 -1.92 -15.42 -10.30
CA ARG A 201 -1.20 -16.70 -10.50
C ARG A 201 0.30 -16.47 -10.59
N LYS A 202 0.73 -15.48 -11.39
CA LYS A 202 2.13 -15.16 -11.57
C LYS A 202 2.77 -14.61 -10.30
N ILE A 203 2.04 -13.79 -9.54
CA ILE A 203 2.48 -13.31 -8.24
C ILE A 203 2.70 -14.48 -7.27
N LYS A 204 1.77 -15.43 -7.20
CA LYS A 204 1.89 -16.62 -6.34
C LYS A 204 3.04 -17.56 -6.75
N GLU A 205 3.42 -17.60 -8.02
CA GLU A 205 4.61 -18.34 -8.46
C GLU A 205 5.91 -17.75 -7.90
N ILE A 206 5.99 -16.42 -7.76
CA ILE A 206 7.18 -15.73 -7.23
C ILE A 206 7.08 -15.40 -5.74
N ARG A 207 5.87 -15.34 -5.18
CA ARG A 207 5.55 -15.08 -3.76
C ARG A 207 4.51 -16.08 -3.29
N PRO A 208 4.90 -17.33 -2.97
CA PRO A 208 3.97 -18.43 -2.64
C PRO A 208 3.07 -18.12 -1.43
N ASN A 209 3.54 -17.28 -0.50
CA ASN A 209 2.80 -16.90 0.69
C ASN A 209 1.72 -15.83 0.44
N ALA A 210 1.69 -15.22 -0.76
CA ALA A 210 0.71 -14.20 -1.07
C ALA A 210 -0.72 -14.77 -1.11
N ASN A 211 -1.56 -14.30 -0.20
CA ASN A 211 -2.96 -14.69 -0.05
C ASN A 211 -3.86 -13.58 -0.58
N ILE A 212 -4.11 -13.58 -1.88
CA ILE A 212 -4.76 -12.49 -2.60
C ILE A 212 -6.20 -12.84 -2.92
N VAL A 213 -7.14 -11.95 -2.56
CA VAL A 213 -8.55 -12.02 -2.94
C VAL A 213 -8.96 -10.78 -3.74
N THR A 214 -9.65 -10.98 -4.85
CA THR A 214 -10.23 -9.88 -5.64
C THR A 214 -11.69 -9.72 -5.26
N ILE A 215 -12.10 -8.50 -4.97
CA ILE A 215 -13.48 -8.16 -4.62
C ILE A 215 -14.04 -7.18 -5.64
N ASP A 216 -15.07 -7.64 -6.35
CA ASP A 216 -15.83 -6.80 -7.26
C ASP A 216 -16.88 -6.00 -6.45
N TYR A 217 -16.78 -4.69 -6.51
CA TYR A 217 -17.76 -3.78 -5.92
C TYR A 217 -18.79 -3.39 -6.98
N ASP A 218 -19.93 -4.01 -6.88
CA ASP A 218 -21.12 -3.76 -7.69
C ASP A 218 -22.22 -3.25 -6.75
N PRO A 219 -22.87 -2.11 -7.07
CA PRO A 219 -24.01 -1.62 -6.29
C PRO A 219 -25.17 -2.62 -6.14
N GLY A 220 -25.31 -3.54 -7.09
CA GLY A 220 -26.31 -4.61 -7.06
C GLY A 220 -25.90 -5.87 -6.27
N ALA A 221 -24.62 -5.99 -5.90
CA ALA A 221 -24.14 -7.17 -5.20
C ALA A 221 -24.34 -7.05 -3.67
N PRO A 222 -24.81 -8.12 -2.99
CA PRO A 222 -24.93 -8.10 -1.53
C PRO A 222 -23.56 -7.93 -0.85
N LYS A 223 -23.47 -6.96 0.07
CA LYS A 223 -22.27 -6.69 0.91
C LYS A 223 -21.76 -7.96 1.60
N VAL A 224 -22.67 -8.82 2.07
CA VAL A 224 -22.37 -10.09 2.75
C VAL A 224 -21.48 -11.01 1.90
N ASN A 225 -21.69 -11.06 0.59
CA ASN A 225 -20.89 -11.91 -0.30
C ASN A 225 -19.43 -11.42 -0.38
N GLN A 226 -19.24 -10.09 -0.42
CA GLN A 226 -17.91 -9.47 -0.41
C GLN A 226 -17.20 -9.76 0.92
N GLU A 227 -17.90 -9.51 2.05
CA GLU A 227 -17.37 -9.77 3.39
C GLU A 227 -17.02 -11.25 3.61
N ASN A 228 -17.85 -12.19 3.14
CA ASN A 228 -17.57 -13.61 3.30
C ASN A 228 -16.29 -14.04 2.56
N ARG A 229 -16.04 -13.50 1.37
CA ARG A 229 -14.79 -13.77 0.64
C ARG A 229 -13.56 -13.23 1.37
N ILE A 230 -13.68 -12.04 1.97
CA ILE A 230 -12.62 -11.47 2.79
C ILE A 230 -12.41 -12.30 4.06
N LYS A 231 -13.49 -12.72 4.74
CA LYS A 231 -13.40 -13.59 5.93
C LYS A 231 -12.70 -14.92 5.64
N LEU A 232 -12.94 -15.52 4.46
CA LEU A 232 -12.21 -16.73 4.05
C LEU A 232 -10.70 -16.48 3.89
N MET A 233 -10.31 -15.37 3.29
CA MET A 233 -8.90 -14.96 3.22
C MET A 233 -8.33 -14.77 4.63
N LEU A 234 -9.05 -14.06 5.52
CA LEU A 234 -8.62 -13.79 6.88
C LEU A 234 -8.51 -15.06 7.74
N ALA A 235 -9.34 -16.07 7.48
CA ALA A 235 -9.25 -17.35 8.19
C ALA A 235 -7.88 -18.02 7.97
N VAL A 236 -7.39 -18.00 6.72
CA VAL A 236 -6.04 -18.48 6.38
C VAL A 236 -4.97 -17.63 7.07
N GLY A 237 -5.07 -16.30 6.99
CA GLY A 237 -4.10 -15.40 7.61
C GLY A 237 -4.05 -15.52 9.14
N LYS A 238 -5.20 -15.75 9.81
CA LYS A 238 -5.26 -15.97 11.26
C LYS A 238 -4.59 -17.30 11.66
N GLU A 239 -4.78 -18.35 10.85
CA GLU A 239 -4.12 -19.63 11.09
C GLU A 239 -2.60 -19.55 10.94
N GLU A 240 -2.13 -18.83 9.91
CA GLU A 240 -0.70 -18.61 9.70
C GLU A 240 -0.07 -17.76 10.80
N LEU A 241 -0.74 -16.69 11.24
CA LEU A 241 -0.30 -15.88 12.37
C LEU A 241 -0.17 -16.72 13.63
N LYS A 242 -1.17 -17.58 13.91
CA LYS A 242 -1.12 -18.49 15.06
C LYS A 242 0.09 -19.43 15.00
N LYS A 243 0.37 -20.02 13.84
CA LYS A 243 1.54 -20.89 13.64
C LYS A 243 2.85 -20.14 13.85
N LYS A 244 2.98 -18.91 13.35
CA LYS A 244 4.16 -18.05 13.55
C LYS A 244 4.38 -17.78 15.05
N LEU A 245 3.34 -17.38 15.78
CA LEU A 245 3.42 -17.10 17.22
C LEU A 245 3.74 -18.35 18.07
N GLU A 246 3.24 -19.52 17.70
CA GLU A 246 3.56 -20.78 18.36
C GLU A 246 5.03 -21.18 18.12
N ALA A 247 5.54 -20.97 16.91
CA ALA A 247 6.95 -21.23 16.58
C ALA A 247 7.91 -20.30 17.35
N GLU A 248 7.59 -19.00 17.45
CA GLU A 248 8.37 -18.04 18.24
C GLU A 248 8.43 -18.44 19.72
N LYS A 249 7.29 -18.77 20.33
CA LYS A 249 7.23 -19.22 21.74
C LYS A 249 8.03 -20.50 21.99
N ASN A 250 8.06 -21.41 21.02
CA ASN A 250 8.84 -22.64 21.16
C ASN A 250 10.34 -22.37 20.98
N GLY A 251 10.74 -21.45 20.11
CA GLY A 251 12.13 -20.99 19.95
C GLY A 251 12.66 -20.32 21.22
N GLU A 252 11.91 -19.41 21.82
CA GLU A 252 12.29 -18.75 23.08
C GLU A 252 12.44 -19.74 24.26
N LYS A 253 11.60 -20.78 24.33
CA LYS A 253 11.71 -21.85 25.34
C LYS A 253 12.96 -22.70 25.13
N ALA A 254 13.35 -22.98 23.90
CA ALA A 254 14.57 -23.75 23.61
C ALA A 254 15.82 -22.96 24.01
N GLU A 255 15.91 -21.67 23.68
CA GLU A 255 17.03 -20.81 24.08
C GLU A 255 17.13 -20.60 25.59
N SER A 256 16.00 -20.54 26.29
CA SER A 256 15.97 -20.37 27.74
C SER A 256 16.42 -21.67 28.49
N SER A 257 16.11 -22.84 27.94
CA SER A 257 16.56 -24.12 28.46
C SER A 257 18.07 -24.33 28.26
N GLU A 258 18.62 -23.99 27.09
CA GLU A 258 20.07 -24.07 26.85
C GLU A 258 20.90 -23.12 27.74
N LYS A 259 20.35 -21.95 28.08
CA LYS A 259 20.99 -21.01 29.01
C LYS A 259 20.95 -21.46 30.47
N SER A 260 19.97 -22.28 30.84
CA SER A 260 19.86 -22.84 32.20
C SER A 260 20.76 -24.05 32.41
N GLU A 261 21.09 -24.82 31.36
CA GLU A 261 22.01 -25.96 31.42
C GLU A 261 23.50 -25.58 31.40
N LYS A 262 23.81 -24.34 31.00
CA LYS A 262 25.19 -23.79 30.96
C LYS A 262 25.58 -22.97 32.19
N LYS A 263 24.77 -22.96 33.25
CA LYS A 263 25.05 -22.38 34.56
C LYS A 263 25.19 -23.44 35.61
#